data_bda48755e1af06ae5ef9caf554152a56
#
_entry.id   bda48755e1af06ae5ef9caf554152a56
#
_cell.length_a   1.000
_cell.length_b   1.000
_cell.length_c   1.000
_cell.angle_alpha   90.00
_cell.angle_beta   90.00
_cell.angle_gamma   90.00
#
_symmetry.space_group_name_H-M   'P 1'
#
loop_
_entity.id
_entity.type
_entity.pdbx_description
1 polymer ?
#
loop_
_entity_poly.entity_id
_entity_poly.type
_entity_poly.pdbx_seq_one_letter_code
_entity_poly.pdbx_strand_id
1 'polypeptide(L)'
;VTRKLKFNNIHDISVVISGSAAVGKTTLAHALAKEFGFKLYNGGDILKEIARQQGYRVSGNDWWDSEEAIGFMKERKKNPLFDKQVDKKLLDITTQGNVIITSHTIPWLSCDPITFWLSASQQKRSERMSKRDQISLPDALRIVKMRDRENSKIYKKIYGSGFGESLEVFDFMINTEILTLSSLVYLCKEIIKKMKVQ
;
A
#
# COMPACT_ATOMS: atom_id res chain seq x y z
N VAL A 1 -0.79 20.05 14.50
CA VAL A 1 -0.95 19.19 15.69
C VAL A 1 0.25 18.26 15.72
N THR A 2 1.12 18.41 16.73
CA THR A 2 2.29 17.55 16.87
C THR A 2 1.80 16.15 17.28
N ARG A 3 1.93 15.20 16.39
CA ARG A 3 1.60 13.80 16.63
C ARG A 3 2.60 13.20 17.64
N LYS A 4 2.13 12.79 18.81
CA LYS A 4 2.94 12.01 19.75
C LYS A 4 2.67 10.54 19.49
N LEU A 5 3.60 9.86 18.82
CA LEU A 5 3.59 8.40 18.74
C LEU A 5 3.94 7.86 20.13
N LYS A 6 2.99 7.21 20.80
CA LYS A 6 3.20 6.56 22.09
C LYS A 6 3.25 5.05 21.88
N PHE A 7 4.45 4.52 21.70
CA PHE A 7 4.65 3.08 21.73
C PHE A 7 5.36 2.72 23.03
N ASN A 8 4.71 1.95 23.89
CA ASN A 8 5.31 1.46 25.13
C ASN A 8 6.27 0.29 24.87
N ASN A 9 6.10 -0.42 23.76
CA ASN A 9 6.93 -1.56 23.36
C ASN A 9 6.99 -1.65 21.83
N ILE A 10 8.05 -2.30 21.29
CA ILE A 10 8.12 -2.61 19.85
C ILE A 10 6.96 -3.49 19.39
N HIS A 11 6.38 -4.26 20.31
CA HIS A 11 5.22 -5.12 20.06
C HIS A 11 3.88 -4.37 19.91
N ASP A 12 3.86 -3.07 20.18
CA ASP A 12 2.67 -2.23 19.98
C ASP A 12 2.70 -1.50 18.62
N ILE A 13 3.76 -1.72 17.84
CA ILE A 13 3.98 -0.98 16.60
C ILE A 13 3.18 -1.56 15.45
N SER A 14 2.41 -0.71 14.80
CA SER A 14 1.83 -0.96 13.49
C SER A 14 2.52 -0.07 12.46
N VAL A 15 2.88 -0.63 11.32
CA VAL A 15 3.55 0.10 10.22
C VAL A 15 2.68 0.03 8.98
N VAL A 16 2.43 1.17 8.37
CA VAL A 16 1.70 1.26 7.10
C VAL A 16 2.63 1.76 5.99
N ILE A 17 2.69 1.00 4.91
CA ILE A 17 3.47 1.34 3.72
C ILE A 17 2.51 1.65 2.58
N SER A 18 2.58 2.87 2.07
CA SER A 18 1.77 3.38 0.98
C SER A 18 2.64 3.83 -0.22
N GLY A 19 2.00 4.21 -1.30
CA GLY A 19 2.66 4.66 -2.53
C GLY A 19 2.01 4.07 -3.78
N SER A 20 2.41 4.53 -4.95
CA SER A 20 1.82 4.16 -6.24
C SER A 20 2.05 2.67 -6.62
N ALA A 21 1.39 2.21 -7.68
CA ALA A 21 1.61 0.85 -8.20
C ALA A 21 3.07 0.64 -8.61
N ALA A 22 3.60 -0.57 -8.40
CA ALA A 22 4.96 -0.99 -8.74
C ALA A 22 6.11 -0.19 -8.08
N VAL A 23 5.84 0.57 -7.01
CA VAL A 23 6.86 1.34 -6.27
C VAL A 23 7.71 0.49 -5.32
N GLY A 24 7.30 -0.76 -5.03
CA GLY A 24 8.04 -1.69 -4.16
C GLY A 24 7.43 -1.92 -2.77
N LYS A 25 6.19 -1.46 -2.52
CA LYS A 25 5.49 -1.63 -1.22
C LYS A 25 5.52 -3.07 -0.69
N THR A 26 5.03 -4.00 -1.50
CA THR A 26 4.91 -5.41 -1.09
C THR A 26 6.27 -6.03 -0.78
N THR A 27 7.29 -5.72 -1.58
CA THR A 27 8.65 -6.23 -1.37
C THR A 27 9.23 -5.72 -0.06
N LEU A 28 9.12 -4.41 0.21
CA LEU A 28 9.55 -3.83 1.49
C LEU A 28 8.76 -4.40 2.66
N ALA A 29 7.44 -4.51 2.52
CA ALA A 29 6.55 -5.01 3.56
C ALA A 29 6.91 -6.45 3.98
N HIS A 30 7.15 -7.35 3.03
CA HIS A 30 7.61 -8.71 3.31
C HIS A 30 8.96 -8.73 4.02
N ALA A 31 9.91 -7.89 3.59
CA ALA A 31 11.23 -7.83 4.19
C ALA A 31 11.18 -7.34 5.65
N LEU A 32 10.40 -6.28 5.92
CA LEU A 32 10.22 -5.75 7.27
C LEU A 32 9.42 -6.71 8.17
N ALA A 33 8.38 -7.34 7.64
CA ALA A 33 7.60 -8.34 8.38
C ALA A 33 8.48 -9.50 8.83
N LYS A 34 9.35 -10.00 7.95
CA LYS A 34 10.34 -11.05 8.28
C LYS A 34 11.35 -10.57 9.32
N GLU A 35 11.87 -9.35 9.18
CA GLU A 35 12.88 -8.77 10.08
C GLU A 35 12.38 -8.61 11.52
N PHE A 36 11.12 -8.17 11.68
CA PHE A 36 10.54 -7.91 13.00
C PHE A 36 9.69 -9.07 13.54
N GLY A 37 9.43 -10.12 12.76
CA GLY A 37 8.48 -11.17 13.11
C GLY A 37 7.02 -10.69 13.12
N PHE A 38 6.69 -9.63 12.38
CA PHE A 38 5.37 -9.04 12.34
C PHE A 38 4.47 -9.73 11.31
N LYS A 39 3.16 -9.71 11.56
CA LYS A 39 2.17 -10.17 10.58
C LYS A 39 2.05 -9.15 9.44
N LEU A 40 1.91 -9.67 8.21
CA LEU A 40 1.74 -8.85 7.01
C LEU A 40 0.30 -8.89 6.52
N TYR A 41 -0.26 -7.72 6.23
CA TYR A 41 -1.57 -7.55 5.62
C TYR A 41 -1.49 -6.62 4.40
N ASN A 42 -2.16 -7.01 3.32
CA ASN A 42 -2.24 -6.21 2.10
C ASN A 42 -3.69 -5.79 1.83
N GLY A 43 -3.93 -4.51 1.64
CA GLY A 43 -5.25 -4.02 1.24
C GLY A 43 -5.75 -4.63 -0.06
N GLY A 44 -4.84 -4.91 -0.99
CA GLY A 44 -5.17 -5.62 -2.23
C GLY A 44 -5.66 -7.05 -2.01
N ASP A 45 -5.12 -7.78 -1.03
CA ASP A 45 -5.56 -9.15 -0.74
C ASP A 45 -6.93 -9.16 -0.06
N ILE A 46 -7.19 -8.18 0.82
CA ILE A 46 -8.53 -7.99 1.41
C ILE A 46 -9.55 -7.65 0.31
N LEU A 47 -9.18 -6.79 -0.64
CA LEU A 47 -10.06 -6.44 -1.76
C LEU A 47 -10.32 -7.65 -2.69
N LYS A 48 -9.31 -8.51 -2.91
CA LYS A 48 -9.49 -9.80 -3.61
C LYS A 48 -10.46 -10.72 -2.86
N GLU A 49 -10.39 -10.76 -1.54
CA GLU A 49 -11.31 -11.54 -0.71
C GLU A 49 -12.75 -11.05 -0.87
N ILE A 50 -12.96 -9.73 -0.84
CA ILE A 50 -14.28 -9.12 -1.12
C ILE A 50 -14.76 -9.49 -2.53
N ALA A 51 -13.89 -9.45 -3.53
CA ALA A 51 -14.24 -9.86 -4.89
C ALA A 51 -14.71 -11.33 -4.95
N ARG A 52 -14.03 -12.25 -4.25
CA ARG A 52 -14.49 -13.66 -4.14
C ARG A 52 -15.87 -13.78 -3.51
N GLN A 53 -16.14 -13.02 -2.45
CA GLN A 53 -17.44 -13.01 -1.78
C GLN A 53 -18.55 -12.47 -2.69
N GLN A 54 -18.20 -11.64 -3.68
CA GLN A 54 -19.13 -11.14 -4.72
C GLN A 54 -19.22 -12.10 -5.94
N GLY A 55 -18.61 -13.28 -5.87
CA GLY A 55 -18.71 -14.30 -6.92
C GLY A 55 -17.66 -14.18 -8.04
N TYR A 56 -16.70 -13.26 -7.94
CA TYR A 56 -15.62 -13.17 -8.92
C TYR A 56 -14.58 -14.27 -8.72
N ARG A 57 -14.12 -14.85 -9.83
CA ARG A 57 -13.02 -15.84 -9.80
C ARG A 57 -11.70 -15.10 -9.57
N VAL A 58 -11.11 -15.27 -8.41
CA VAL A 58 -9.83 -14.65 -8.06
C VAL A 58 -8.76 -15.73 -8.01
N SER A 59 -7.90 -15.78 -9.02
CA SER A 59 -6.80 -16.74 -9.15
C SER A 59 -5.49 -16.04 -9.49
N GLY A 60 -4.40 -16.52 -8.93
CA GLY A 60 -3.04 -16.06 -9.23
C GLY A 60 -2.67 -14.67 -8.70
N ASN A 61 -1.40 -14.33 -8.89
CA ASN A 61 -0.86 -13.03 -8.51
C ASN A 61 -1.27 -11.92 -9.49
N ASP A 62 -1.50 -12.29 -10.75
CA ASP A 62 -1.79 -11.37 -11.87
C ASP A 62 -3.29 -11.12 -12.06
N TRP A 63 -4.10 -11.54 -11.07
CA TRP A 63 -5.56 -11.35 -11.14
C TRP A 63 -5.98 -9.92 -11.49
N TRP A 64 -5.26 -8.92 -11.00
CA TRP A 64 -5.58 -7.52 -11.25
C TRP A 64 -5.58 -7.10 -12.74
N ASP A 65 -5.00 -7.92 -13.60
CA ASP A 65 -4.89 -7.69 -15.04
C ASP A 65 -5.85 -8.61 -15.84
N SER A 66 -6.65 -9.44 -15.15
CA SER A 66 -7.66 -10.34 -15.75
C SER A 66 -8.97 -9.62 -16.11
N GLU A 67 -9.77 -10.23 -16.97
CA GLU A 67 -11.09 -9.73 -17.33
C GLU A 67 -12.03 -9.67 -16.12
N GLU A 68 -11.95 -10.66 -15.23
CA GLU A 68 -12.70 -10.67 -13.98
C GLU A 68 -12.35 -9.48 -13.08
N ALA A 69 -11.08 -9.15 -12.97
CA ALA A 69 -10.65 -7.97 -12.21
C ALA A 69 -11.15 -6.67 -12.85
N ILE A 70 -11.15 -6.59 -14.18
CA ILE A 70 -11.72 -5.42 -14.90
C ILE A 70 -13.20 -5.30 -14.58
N GLY A 71 -13.95 -6.40 -14.59
CA GLY A 71 -15.37 -6.45 -14.18
C GLY A 71 -15.55 -5.94 -12.76
N PHE A 72 -14.82 -6.52 -11.80
CA PHE A 72 -14.86 -6.11 -10.40
C PHE A 72 -14.48 -4.65 -10.21
N MET A 73 -13.46 -4.13 -10.91
CA MET A 73 -13.05 -2.72 -10.82
C MET A 73 -14.12 -1.76 -11.33
N LYS A 74 -14.94 -2.18 -12.32
CA LYS A 74 -16.11 -1.39 -12.76
C LYS A 74 -17.18 -1.32 -11.65
N GLU A 75 -17.45 -2.44 -10.99
CA GLU A 75 -18.36 -2.51 -9.83
C GLU A 75 -17.83 -1.66 -8.66
N ARG A 76 -16.56 -1.81 -8.30
CA ARG A 76 -15.89 -1.03 -7.26
C ARG A 76 -16.03 0.48 -7.47
N LYS A 77 -15.91 0.96 -8.73
CA LYS A 77 -16.11 2.38 -9.06
C LYS A 77 -17.52 2.88 -8.75
N LYS A 78 -18.53 1.99 -8.88
CA LYS A 78 -19.93 2.32 -8.60
C LYS A 78 -20.26 2.20 -7.12
N ASN A 79 -19.62 1.28 -6.41
CA ASN A 79 -19.92 0.95 -5.03
C ASN A 79 -18.73 1.26 -4.08
N PRO A 80 -18.72 2.43 -3.42
CA PRO A 80 -17.68 2.81 -2.46
C PRO A 80 -17.61 1.93 -1.20
N LEU A 81 -18.64 1.09 -0.96
CA LEU A 81 -18.68 0.23 0.23
C LEU A 81 -17.55 -0.79 0.24
N PHE A 82 -17.08 -1.25 -0.92
CA PHE A 82 -15.95 -2.18 -0.98
C PHE A 82 -14.68 -1.57 -0.38
N ASP A 83 -14.35 -0.34 -0.76
CA ASP A 83 -13.19 0.37 -0.20
C ASP A 83 -13.37 0.62 1.30
N LYS A 84 -14.56 1.05 1.75
CA LYS A 84 -14.86 1.26 3.17
C LYS A 84 -14.77 -0.02 4.00
N GLN A 85 -15.14 -1.17 3.43
CA GLN A 85 -14.98 -2.48 4.10
C GLN A 85 -13.50 -2.86 4.25
N VAL A 86 -12.68 -2.63 3.21
CA VAL A 86 -11.23 -2.82 3.29
C VAL A 86 -10.64 -1.92 4.36
N ASP A 87 -10.99 -0.65 4.37
CA ASP A 87 -10.47 0.33 5.33
C ASP A 87 -10.84 -0.04 6.76
N LYS A 88 -12.11 -0.37 7.01
CA LYS A 88 -12.56 -0.80 8.34
C LYS A 88 -11.74 -2.00 8.84
N LYS A 89 -11.60 -3.04 8.00
CA LYS A 89 -10.83 -4.24 8.35
C LYS A 89 -9.36 -3.92 8.62
N LEU A 90 -8.75 -3.05 7.83
CA LEU A 90 -7.37 -2.63 8.04
C LEU A 90 -7.21 -1.74 9.27
N LEU A 91 -8.16 -0.85 9.57
CA LEU A 91 -8.15 -0.05 10.79
C LEU A 91 -8.20 -0.94 12.04
N ASP A 92 -9.10 -1.93 12.06
CA ASP A 92 -9.17 -2.90 13.16
C ASP A 92 -7.84 -3.69 13.32
N ILE A 93 -7.13 -3.94 12.22
CA ILE A 93 -5.81 -4.59 12.25
C ILE A 93 -4.73 -3.67 12.81
N THR A 94 -4.76 -2.36 12.53
CA THR A 94 -3.75 -1.42 13.07
C THR A 94 -3.72 -1.39 14.59
N THR A 95 -4.84 -1.67 15.25
CA THR A 95 -4.93 -1.65 16.72
C THR A 95 -4.30 -2.87 17.39
N GLN A 96 -3.97 -3.91 16.62
CA GLN A 96 -3.43 -5.17 17.16
C GLN A 96 -1.94 -5.09 17.51
N GLY A 97 -1.20 -4.13 16.94
CA GLY A 97 0.26 -4.10 17.03
C GLY A 97 0.92 -5.25 16.25
N ASN A 98 2.24 -5.23 16.15
CA ASN A 98 3.04 -6.26 15.46
C ASN A 98 2.60 -6.53 14.01
N VAL A 99 2.19 -5.49 13.30
CA VAL A 99 1.68 -5.61 11.94
C VAL A 99 2.40 -4.68 10.97
N ILE A 100 2.64 -5.20 9.77
CA ILE A 100 3.00 -4.43 8.58
C ILE A 100 1.80 -4.45 7.64
N ILE A 101 1.37 -3.29 7.21
CA ILE A 101 0.20 -3.15 6.34
C ILE A 101 0.59 -2.43 5.06
N THR A 102 0.21 -2.95 3.90
CA THR A 102 0.22 -2.14 2.69
C THR A 102 -1.18 -1.60 2.43
N SER A 103 -1.33 -0.29 2.48
CA SER A 103 -2.60 0.39 2.26
C SER A 103 -2.42 1.70 1.51
N HIS A 104 -3.44 2.07 0.76
CA HIS A 104 -3.51 3.37 0.10
C HIS A 104 -4.15 4.44 1.00
N THR A 105 -4.97 4.06 1.97
CA THR A 105 -5.94 4.95 2.64
C THR A 105 -5.71 5.10 4.13
N ILE A 106 -5.20 4.08 4.81
CA ILE A 106 -5.05 4.08 6.27
C ILE A 106 -4.33 5.32 6.83
N PRO A 107 -3.26 5.87 6.19
CA PRO A 107 -2.60 7.07 6.71
C PRO A 107 -3.49 8.31 6.80
N TRP A 108 -4.56 8.39 5.99
CA TRP A 108 -5.57 9.47 6.09
C TRP A 108 -6.69 9.18 7.08
N LEU A 109 -6.84 7.92 7.52
CA LEU A 109 -7.94 7.49 8.38
C LEU A 109 -7.52 7.26 9.83
N SER A 110 -6.24 7.00 10.09
CA SER A 110 -5.68 6.79 11.42
C SER A 110 -4.30 7.41 11.53
N CYS A 111 -4.01 7.98 12.70
CA CYS A 111 -2.70 8.53 13.05
C CYS A 111 -1.88 7.61 13.96
N ASP A 112 -2.35 6.41 14.29
CA ASP A 112 -1.66 5.52 15.23
C ASP A 112 -0.45 4.79 14.61
N PRO A 113 -0.50 4.24 13.36
CA PRO A 113 0.63 3.51 12.80
C PRO A 113 1.77 4.44 12.36
N ILE A 114 2.99 3.92 12.33
CA ILE A 114 4.11 4.55 11.61
C ILE A 114 3.84 4.46 10.11
N THR A 115 3.92 5.57 9.41
CA THR A 115 3.50 5.65 8.02
C THR A 115 4.64 6.00 7.07
N PHE A 116 4.81 5.19 6.02
CA PHE A 116 5.78 5.40 4.96
C PHE A 116 5.08 5.63 3.63
N TRP A 117 5.44 6.71 2.94
CA TRP A 117 5.13 6.92 1.53
C TRP A 117 6.32 6.57 0.66
N LEU A 118 6.17 5.59 -0.23
CA LEU A 118 7.18 5.25 -1.23
C LEU A 118 6.86 5.93 -2.56
N SER A 119 7.85 6.60 -3.13
CA SER A 119 7.76 7.24 -4.44
C SER A 119 8.79 6.68 -5.42
N ALA A 120 8.48 6.75 -6.70
CA ALA A 120 9.37 6.57 -7.83
C ALA A 120 8.67 7.10 -9.09
N SER A 121 9.43 7.51 -10.09
CA SER A 121 8.87 7.96 -11.37
C SER A 121 8.05 6.87 -12.06
N GLN A 122 7.15 7.26 -12.94
CA GLN A 122 6.38 6.31 -13.76
C GLN A 122 7.31 5.42 -14.61
N GLN A 123 8.38 6.00 -15.12
CA GLN A 123 9.39 5.26 -15.90
C GLN A 123 10.00 4.14 -15.05
N LYS A 124 10.51 4.46 -13.85
CA LYS A 124 11.14 3.47 -12.97
C LYS A 124 10.17 2.38 -12.51
N ARG A 125 8.93 2.76 -12.20
CA ARG A 125 7.88 1.80 -11.83
C ARG A 125 7.51 0.88 -12.99
N SER A 126 7.50 1.40 -14.22
CA SER A 126 7.24 0.62 -15.42
C SER A 126 8.37 -0.38 -15.73
N GLU A 127 9.62 0.02 -15.53
CA GLU A 127 10.78 -0.89 -15.64
C GLU A 127 10.68 -2.06 -14.64
N ARG A 128 10.30 -1.75 -13.38
CA ARG A 128 10.08 -2.77 -12.35
C ARG A 128 8.94 -3.71 -12.70
N MET A 129 7.82 -3.17 -13.18
CA MET A 129 6.65 -3.94 -13.60
C MET A 129 6.97 -4.82 -14.81
N SER A 130 7.62 -4.27 -15.85
CA SER A 130 8.03 -5.01 -17.05
C SER A 130 8.87 -6.24 -16.69
N LYS A 131 9.86 -6.08 -15.79
CA LYS A 131 10.71 -7.19 -15.33
C LYS A 131 9.94 -8.23 -14.50
N ARG A 132 9.07 -7.79 -13.60
CA ARG A 132 8.30 -8.67 -12.72
C ARG A 132 7.28 -9.50 -13.48
N ASP A 133 6.54 -8.86 -14.38
CA ASP A 133 5.38 -9.44 -15.06
C ASP A 133 5.74 -9.97 -16.46
N GLN A 134 7.01 -9.85 -16.87
CA GLN A 134 7.53 -10.31 -18.16
C GLN A 134 6.77 -9.73 -19.36
N ILE A 135 6.38 -8.46 -19.28
CA ILE A 135 5.68 -7.71 -20.31
C ILE A 135 6.59 -6.63 -20.91
N SER A 136 6.22 -6.10 -22.08
CA SER A 136 6.97 -5.02 -22.72
C SER A 136 6.98 -3.74 -21.88
N LEU A 137 8.04 -2.95 -21.96
CA LEU A 137 8.12 -1.67 -21.25
C LEU A 137 7.01 -0.69 -21.66
N PRO A 138 6.63 -0.56 -22.96
CA PRO A 138 5.48 0.26 -23.35
C PRO A 138 4.16 -0.20 -22.70
N ASP A 139 3.90 -1.51 -22.62
CA ASP A 139 2.71 -2.04 -21.96
C ASP A 139 2.72 -1.76 -20.45
N ALA A 140 3.85 -2.01 -19.80
CA ALA A 140 4.03 -1.68 -18.40
C ALA A 140 3.78 -0.19 -18.12
N LEU A 141 4.27 0.71 -18.97
CA LEU A 141 4.05 2.16 -18.84
C LEU A 141 2.57 2.52 -19.00
N ARG A 142 1.89 1.90 -19.97
CA ARG A 142 0.45 2.07 -20.18
C ARG A 142 -0.33 1.62 -18.93
N ILE A 143 0.00 0.48 -18.35
CA ILE A 143 -0.64 -0.06 -17.15
C ILE A 143 -0.38 0.84 -15.94
N VAL A 144 0.86 1.28 -15.71
CA VAL A 144 1.23 2.19 -14.61
C VAL A 144 0.43 3.49 -14.70
N LYS A 145 0.39 4.14 -15.87
CA LYS A 145 -0.38 5.37 -16.09
C LYS A 145 -1.88 5.17 -15.86
N MET A 146 -2.41 4.05 -16.36
CA MET A 146 -3.82 3.70 -16.16
C MET A 146 -4.14 3.53 -14.67
N ARG A 147 -3.34 2.76 -13.93
CA ARG A 147 -3.56 2.52 -12.50
C ARG A 147 -3.45 3.80 -11.67
N ASP A 148 -2.48 4.66 -11.96
CA ASP A 148 -2.36 5.96 -11.27
C ASP A 148 -3.61 6.81 -11.46
N ARG A 149 -4.07 6.93 -12.73
CA ARG A 149 -5.27 7.70 -13.07
C ARG A 149 -6.53 7.14 -12.40
N GLU A 150 -6.71 5.83 -12.45
CA GLU A 150 -7.91 5.18 -11.92
C GLU A 150 -7.95 5.23 -10.39
N ASN A 151 -6.81 5.01 -9.72
CA ASN A 151 -6.71 5.17 -8.28
C ASN A 151 -7.00 6.61 -7.87
N SER A 152 -6.40 7.61 -8.53
CA SER A 152 -6.68 9.02 -8.23
C SER A 152 -8.17 9.34 -8.34
N LYS A 153 -8.86 8.85 -9.38
CA LYS A 153 -10.32 9.05 -9.53
C LYS A 153 -11.12 8.41 -8.42
N ILE A 154 -10.81 7.15 -8.08
CA ILE A 154 -11.52 6.41 -7.02
C ILE A 154 -11.36 7.14 -5.68
N TYR A 155 -10.13 7.48 -5.31
CA TYR A 155 -9.87 8.12 -4.01
C TYR A 155 -10.44 9.53 -3.94
N LYS A 156 -10.39 10.32 -5.02
CA LYS A 156 -11.06 11.61 -5.08
C LYS A 156 -12.57 11.49 -4.87
N LYS A 157 -13.20 10.46 -5.44
CA LYS A 157 -14.64 10.22 -5.25
C LYS A 157 -15.00 9.79 -3.82
N ILE A 158 -14.17 8.95 -3.19
CA ILE A 158 -14.49 8.34 -1.89
C ILE A 158 -14.05 9.23 -0.72
N TYR A 159 -12.89 9.89 -0.83
CA TYR A 159 -12.22 10.60 0.26
C TYR A 159 -12.07 12.12 0.02
N GLY A 160 -12.51 12.63 -1.14
CA GLY A 160 -12.45 14.06 -1.48
C GLY A 160 -11.10 14.56 -1.98
N SER A 161 -10.01 13.79 -1.84
CA SER A 161 -8.67 14.12 -2.33
C SER A 161 -8.11 13.03 -3.24
N GLY A 162 -7.30 13.42 -4.23
CA GLY A 162 -6.63 12.47 -5.10
C GLY A 162 -5.52 11.70 -4.38
N PHE A 163 -5.27 10.49 -4.84
CA PHE A 163 -4.22 9.65 -4.28
C PHE A 163 -2.83 10.29 -4.46
N GLY A 164 -2.15 10.58 -3.34
CA GLY A 164 -0.85 11.23 -3.34
C GLY A 164 -0.88 12.76 -3.41
N GLU A 165 -2.05 13.40 -3.33
CA GLU A 165 -2.18 14.85 -3.32
C GLU A 165 -1.83 15.47 -1.95
N SER A 166 -2.09 14.77 -0.86
CA SER A 166 -1.81 15.20 0.52
C SER A 166 -0.86 14.23 1.20
N LEU A 167 0.40 14.56 1.32
CA LEU A 167 1.43 13.68 1.86
C LEU A 167 1.82 14.01 3.31
N GLU A 168 1.28 15.06 3.89
CA GLU A 168 1.53 15.50 5.27
C GLU A 168 1.06 14.51 6.34
N VAL A 169 0.26 13.52 5.95
CA VAL A 169 -0.18 12.43 6.83
C VAL A 169 0.87 11.32 7.01
N PHE A 170 1.94 11.37 6.20
CA PHE A 170 3.01 10.39 6.27
C PHE A 170 4.15 10.89 7.16
N ASP A 171 4.65 10.00 8.02
CA ASP A 171 5.81 10.30 8.86
C ASP A 171 7.10 10.33 8.03
N PHE A 172 7.18 9.46 7.01
CA PHE A 172 8.37 9.33 6.16
C PHE A 172 8.00 9.21 4.69
N MET A 173 8.66 10.02 3.86
CA MET A 173 8.55 9.97 2.40
C MET A 173 9.90 9.54 1.81
N ILE A 174 9.92 8.44 1.07
CA ILE A 174 11.15 7.84 0.57
C ILE A 174 11.09 7.66 -0.94
N ASN A 175 12.02 8.30 -1.66
CA ASN A 175 12.24 8.03 -3.07
C ASN A 175 13.04 6.72 -3.22
N THR A 176 12.40 5.73 -3.82
CA THR A 176 12.98 4.38 -3.98
C THR A 176 13.80 4.22 -5.27
N GLU A 177 13.95 5.25 -6.10
CA GLU A 177 14.72 5.15 -7.36
C GLU A 177 16.20 4.96 -7.14
N ILE A 178 16.71 5.67 -6.13
CA ILE A 178 18.14 5.74 -5.81
C ILE A 178 18.58 4.69 -4.79
N LEU A 179 17.65 3.89 -4.26
CA LEU A 179 17.93 2.91 -3.22
C LEU A 179 17.86 1.50 -3.77
N THR A 180 18.81 0.67 -3.35
CA THR A 180 18.66 -0.79 -3.46
C THR A 180 17.61 -1.29 -2.47
N LEU A 181 17.05 -2.47 -2.68
CA LEU A 181 16.13 -3.07 -1.73
C LEU A 181 16.76 -3.22 -0.33
N SER A 182 18.01 -3.66 -0.26
CA SER A 182 18.75 -3.82 1.01
C SER A 182 18.92 -2.48 1.73
N SER A 183 19.27 -1.41 1.03
CA SER A 183 19.39 -0.07 1.59
C SER A 183 18.04 0.47 2.09
N LEU A 184 16.98 0.25 1.32
CA LEU A 184 15.63 0.66 1.70
C LEU A 184 15.14 -0.07 2.97
N VAL A 185 15.36 -1.39 3.03
CA VAL A 185 15.00 -2.21 4.21
C VAL A 185 15.81 -1.76 5.43
N TYR A 186 17.12 -1.58 5.28
CA TYR A 186 17.98 -1.10 6.36
C TYR A 186 17.51 0.25 6.91
N LEU A 187 17.25 1.22 6.02
CA LEU A 187 16.76 2.55 6.40
C LEU A 187 15.45 2.47 7.18
N CYS A 188 14.45 1.78 6.64
CA CYS A 188 13.14 1.65 7.30
C CYS A 188 13.22 0.90 8.62
N LYS A 189 14.06 -0.15 8.70
CA LYS A 189 14.33 -0.88 9.94
C LYS A 189 14.92 0.02 11.02
N GLU A 190 15.93 0.82 10.69
CA GLU A 190 16.55 1.73 11.66
C GLU A 190 15.58 2.84 12.09
N ILE A 191 14.78 3.38 11.19
CA ILE A 191 13.70 4.32 11.53
C ILE A 191 12.75 3.68 12.55
N ILE A 192 12.20 2.50 12.24
CA ILE A 192 11.23 1.80 13.12
C ILE A 192 11.86 1.53 14.50
N LYS A 193 13.13 1.09 14.53
CA LYS A 193 13.84 0.86 15.80
C LYS A 193 14.06 2.12 16.62
N LYS A 194 14.31 3.25 15.96
CA LYS A 194 14.56 4.54 16.62
C LYS A 194 13.30 5.29 17.02
N MET A 195 12.15 4.96 16.42
CA MET A 195 10.84 5.49 16.80
C MET A 195 10.35 4.93 18.15
N LYS A 196 11.23 4.21 18.87
CA LYS A 196 10.95 3.74 20.21
C LYS A 196 10.77 4.89 21.18
N VAL A 197 9.66 4.81 21.89
CA VAL A 197 9.52 5.21 23.30
C VAL A 197 10.22 6.51 23.69
N GLN A 198 9.48 7.55 23.73
CA GLN A 198 9.67 8.62 24.72
C GLN A 198 8.63 8.48 25.83
#